data_e8286eacb6dcb7030526ef747822381a
#
_entry.id   e8286eacb6dcb7030526ef747822381a
#
_cell.length_a   1.000
_cell.length_b   1.000
_cell.length_c   1.000
_cell.angle_alpha   90.00
_cell.angle_beta   90.00
_cell.angle_gamma   90.00
#
_symmetry.space_group_name_H-M   'P 1'
#
loop_
_entity.id
_entity.type
_entity.pdbx_description
1 polymer ?
#
loop_
_entity_poly.entity_id
_entity_poly.type
_entity_poly.pdbx_seq_one_letter_code
_entity_poly.pdbx_strand_id
1 'polypeptide(L)'
;MRTAMRRLIIVVACAVGLGFTGLCWLASSRLICPPRRVLQDYHKEILASAREHGMQTRSFTVDAGSWKGTPCIVCEPSAEPGIADKGHKLRAELEAENVVLKPWGEIIGNLVLLHGHTGRKEDHLPVAERLCAAGFRCILVDLPGHGDHPVRFASFGFHEASLPAEALNAAARTFHFEPSPAGIFGISQGGAIALQAAAAEQENWIAVGELSSFSDLDGVIANQSRRMFGPMQAVARFVVSHLVKWRAGYDPAQVRPLDAAARLDSIPVLIGHGDTDVFVPPDHARRLLEAVPSHSKQFLSIDGAGHSTVLITPQPVYATMAKFFLRAVQDAPKTISLSPAASQSQ
;
A
#
# COMPACT_ATOMS: atom_id res chain seq x y z
N MET A 1 -20.76 8.67 56.97
CA MET A 1 -21.07 9.22 55.62
C MET A 1 -19.83 9.63 54.84
N ARG A 2 -18.96 10.52 55.29
CA ARG A 2 -17.78 10.99 54.53
C ARG A 2 -16.80 9.88 54.07
N THR A 3 -16.58 8.86 54.91
CA THR A 3 -15.65 7.74 54.59
C THR A 3 -16.21 6.78 53.53
N ALA A 4 -17.51 6.50 53.54
CA ALA A 4 -18.18 5.69 52.55
C ALA A 4 -18.22 6.38 51.19
N MET A 5 -18.47 7.68 51.19
CA MET A 5 -18.43 8.49 49.95
C MET A 5 -17.04 8.61 49.35
N ARG A 6 -15.98 8.77 50.16
CA ARG A 6 -14.59 8.70 49.70
C ARG A 6 -14.24 7.35 49.06
N ARG A 7 -14.62 6.24 49.70
CA ARG A 7 -14.43 4.89 49.14
C ARG A 7 -15.14 4.71 47.79
N LEU A 8 -16.37 5.16 47.68
CA LEU A 8 -17.14 5.10 46.46
C LEU A 8 -16.47 5.92 45.35
N ILE A 9 -16.01 7.15 45.63
CA ILE A 9 -15.29 8.00 44.66
C ILE A 9 -14.00 7.29 44.17
N ILE A 10 -13.22 6.69 45.06
CA ILE A 10 -12.00 5.95 44.69
C ILE A 10 -12.36 4.77 43.81
N VAL A 11 -13.36 3.98 44.16
CA VAL A 11 -13.76 2.82 43.33
C VAL A 11 -14.21 3.25 41.95
N VAL A 12 -15.03 4.30 41.86
CA VAL A 12 -15.46 4.82 40.56
C VAL A 12 -14.27 5.36 39.75
N ALA A 13 -13.36 6.12 40.36
CA ALA A 13 -12.18 6.64 39.69
C ALA A 13 -11.27 5.51 39.18
N CYS A 14 -11.07 4.46 39.98
CA CYS A 14 -10.31 3.27 39.57
C CYS A 14 -11.00 2.53 38.40
N ALA A 15 -12.32 2.37 38.45
CA ALA A 15 -13.08 1.71 37.38
C ALA A 15 -13.01 2.51 36.07
N VAL A 16 -13.14 3.84 36.13
CA VAL A 16 -12.99 4.72 34.97
C VAL A 16 -11.57 4.66 34.42
N GLY A 17 -10.55 4.69 35.27
CA GLY A 17 -9.13 4.56 34.88
C GLY A 17 -8.82 3.24 34.20
N LEU A 18 -9.32 2.12 34.74
CA LEU A 18 -9.18 0.79 34.14
C LEU A 18 -9.89 0.69 32.80
N GLY A 19 -11.11 1.24 32.71
CA GLY A 19 -11.87 1.28 31.44
C GLY A 19 -11.14 2.10 30.37
N PHE A 20 -10.62 3.27 30.71
CA PHE A 20 -9.84 4.11 29.81
C PHE A 20 -8.56 3.41 29.33
N THR A 21 -7.80 2.79 30.24
CA THR A 21 -6.59 2.04 29.90
C THR A 21 -6.92 0.85 29.00
N GLY A 22 -8.02 0.13 29.26
CA GLY A 22 -8.51 -0.95 28.42
C GLY A 22 -8.85 -0.49 26.99
N LEU A 23 -9.48 0.67 26.85
CA LEU A 23 -9.77 1.27 25.53
C LEU A 23 -8.49 1.68 24.80
N CYS A 24 -7.51 2.26 25.48
CA CYS A 24 -6.21 2.58 24.90
C CYS A 24 -5.44 1.31 24.45
N TRP A 25 -5.51 0.25 25.25
CA TRP A 25 -4.96 -1.07 24.90
C TRP A 25 -5.61 -1.62 23.64
N LEU A 26 -6.93 -1.57 23.55
CA LEU A 26 -7.67 -2.02 22.37
C LEU A 26 -7.33 -1.19 21.14
N ALA A 27 -7.24 0.14 21.27
CA ALA A 27 -6.86 1.05 20.20
C ALA A 27 -5.44 0.74 19.69
N SER A 28 -4.46 0.60 20.59
CA SER A 28 -3.10 0.22 20.22
C SER A 28 -3.04 -1.17 19.58
N SER A 29 -3.84 -2.12 20.07
CA SER A 29 -3.91 -3.48 19.51
C SER A 29 -4.44 -3.46 18.07
N ARG A 30 -5.52 -2.71 17.83
CA ARG A 30 -6.09 -2.58 16.50
C ARG A 30 -5.15 -1.88 15.51
N LEU A 31 -4.31 -0.98 16.01
CA LEU A 31 -3.31 -0.30 15.19
C LEU A 31 -2.19 -1.24 14.74
N ILE A 32 -1.53 -1.94 15.68
CA ILE A 32 -0.33 -2.74 15.38
C ILE A 32 -0.62 -4.21 15.06
N CYS A 33 -1.78 -4.74 15.46
CA CYS A 33 -2.18 -6.12 15.25
C CYS A 33 -3.67 -6.17 14.90
N PRO A 34 -4.05 -5.64 13.73
CA PRO A 34 -5.45 -5.63 13.31
C PRO A 34 -5.99 -7.06 13.17
N PRO A 35 -7.32 -7.24 13.29
CA PRO A 35 -7.94 -8.50 12.94
C PRO A 35 -7.58 -8.89 11.50
N ARG A 36 -7.06 -10.11 11.32
CA ARG A 36 -6.68 -10.60 9.99
C ARG A 36 -7.93 -10.84 9.16
N ARG A 37 -7.98 -10.18 8.01
CA ARG A 37 -9.09 -10.31 7.07
C ARG A 37 -9.10 -11.72 6.49
N VAL A 38 -10.25 -12.38 6.57
CA VAL A 38 -10.46 -13.68 5.93
C VAL A 38 -10.61 -13.52 4.42
N LEU A 39 -10.27 -14.57 3.68
CA LEU A 39 -10.45 -14.61 2.22
C LEU A 39 -11.95 -14.52 1.90
N GLN A 40 -12.33 -13.48 1.15
CA GLN A 40 -13.71 -13.24 0.72
C GLN A 40 -14.07 -14.08 -0.50
N ASP A 41 -15.36 -14.25 -0.78
CA ASP A 41 -15.81 -15.11 -1.90
C ASP A 41 -15.37 -14.55 -3.26
N TYR A 42 -15.38 -13.23 -3.47
CA TYR A 42 -14.87 -12.64 -4.69
C TYR A 42 -13.36 -12.85 -4.89
N HIS A 43 -12.56 -12.97 -3.82
CA HIS A 43 -11.14 -13.34 -3.94
C HIS A 43 -10.99 -14.74 -4.48
N LYS A 44 -11.79 -15.70 -3.92
CA LYS A 44 -11.76 -17.10 -4.34
C LYS A 44 -12.21 -17.26 -5.79
N GLU A 45 -13.25 -16.52 -6.17
CA GLU A 45 -13.77 -16.49 -7.54
C GLU A 45 -12.70 -16.01 -8.52
N ILE A 46 -12.10 -14.86 -8.29
CA ILE A 46 -11.02 -14.32 -9.15
C ILE A 46 -9.83 -15.28 -9.22
N LEU A 47 -9.42 -15.87 -8.09
CA LEU A 47 -8.30 -16.82 -8.07
C LEU A 47 -8.62 -18.12 -8.83
N ALA A 48 -9.86 -18.60 -8.73
CA ALA A 48 -10.29 -19.83 -9.40
C ALA A 48 -10.46 -19.66 -10.92
N SER A 49 -10.84 -18.47 -11.37
CA SER A 49 -11.12 -18.14 -12.77
C SER A 49 -10.23 -17.02 -13.32
N ALA A 50 -8.98 -16.92 -12.88
CA ALA A 50 -8.08 -15.81 -13.21
C ALA A 50 -7.96 -15.53 -14.72
N ARG A 51 -8.06 -16.56 -15.59
CA ARG A 51 -8.06 -16.40 -17.04
C ARG A 51 -9.29 -15.67 -17.56
N GLU A 52 -10.43 -15.84 -16.94
CA GLU A 52 -11.65 -15.09 -17.28
C GLU A 52 -11.50 -13.60 -16.96
N HIS A 53 -10.58 -13.25 -16.05
CA HIS A 53 -10.17 -11.89 -15.70
C HIS A 53 -8.98 -11.39 -16.54
N GLY A 54 -8.60 -12.07 -17.63
CA GLY A 54 -7.49 -11.67 -18.49
C GLY A 54 -6.12 -11.74 -17.83
N MET A 55 -5.95 -12.56 -16.80
CA MET A 55 -4.69 -12.72 -16.08
C MET A 55 -4.43 -14.16 -15.66
N GLN A 56 -3.18 -14.44 -15.30
CA GLN A 56 -2.76 -15.67 -14.65
C GLN A 56 -2.24 -15.34 -13.25
N THR A 57 -2.53 -16.18 -12.27
CA THR A 57 -2.12 -15.97 -10.89
C THR A 57 -1.27 -17.13 -10.37
N ARG A 58 -0.19 -16.83 -9.67
CA ARG A 58 0.69 -17.82 -9.04
C ARG A 58 1.09 -17.34 -7.65
N SER A 59 0.84 -18.17 -6.64
CA SER A 59 1.27 -17.88 -5.28
C SER A 59 2.73 -18.26 -5.07
N PHE A 60 3.44 -17.46 -4.26
CA PHE A 60 4.81 -17.75 -3.82
C PHE A 60 5.05 -17.14 -2.45
N THR A 61 6.21 -17.43 -1.88
CA THR A 61 6.70 -16.78 -0.65
C THR A 61 8.08 -16.20 -0.89
N VAL A 62 8.40 -15.10 -0.25
CA VAL A 62 9.76 -14.55 -0.24
C VAL A 62 10.70 -15.61 0.34
N ASP A 63 11.69 -16.01 -0.42
CA ASP A 63 12.54 -17.18 -0.14
C ASP A 63 13.79 -16.84 0.68
N ALA A 64 14.21 -15.59 0.67
CA ALA A 64 15.43 -15.11 1.32
C ALA A 64 15.27 -13.67 1.83
N GLY A 65 16.26 -13.19 2.55
CA GLY A 65 16.28 -11.83 3.09
C GLY A 65 15.56 -11.69 4.42
N SER A 66 15.36 -10.45 4.82
CA SER A 66 14.75 -10.07 6.09
C SER A 66 13.27 -10.47 6.16
N TRP A 67 12.62 -10.57 5.00
CA TRP A 67 11.19 -10.86 4.86
C TRP A 67 10.89 -12.27 4.36
N LYS A 68 11.82 -13.21 4.57
CA LYS A 68 11.62 -14.61 4.24
C LYS A 68 10.33 -15.15 4.84
N GLY A 69 9.54 -15.85 4.03
CA GLY A 69 8.25 -16.41 4.44
C GLY A 69 7.05 -15.49 4.19
N THR A 70 7.25 -14.26 3.65
CA THR A 70 6.15 -13.37 3.29
C THR A 70 5.33 -13.96 2.14
N PRO A 71 4.01 -14.15 2.33
CA PRO A 71 3.13 -14.66 1.27
C PRO A 71 2.86 -13.58 0.21
N CYS A 72 2.97 -13.98 -1.05
CA CYS A 72 2.76 -13.11 -2.20
C CYS A 72 1.97 -13.82 -3.29
N ILE A 73 1.42 -13.03 -4.24
CA ILE A 73 0.81 -13.51 -5.48
C ILE A 73 1.43 -12.71 -6.64
N VAL A 74 1.84 -13.41 -7.69
CA VAL A 74 2.11 -12.79 -8.99
C VAL A 74 0.86 -12.91 -9.85
N CYS A 75 0.44 -11.79 -10.44
CA CYS A 75 -0.59 -11.72 -11.46
C CYS A 75 0.08 -11.28 -12.77
N GLU A 76 -0.06 -12.05 -13.83
CA GLU A 76 0.53 -11.76 -15.14
C GLU A 76 -0.57 -11.59 -16.19
N PRO A 77 -0.40 -10.68 -17.16
CA PRO A 77 -1.31 -10.55 -18.29
C PRO A 77 -1.50 -11.89 -19.04
N SER A 78 -2.73 -12.24 -19.35
CA SER A 78 -3.04 -13.36 -20.26
C SER A 78 -3.06 -12.88 -21.70
N ALA A 79 -2.59 -13.71 -22.63
CA ALA A 79 -2.72 -13.46 -24.06
C ALA A 79 -4.19 -13.36 -24.51
N GLU A 80 -5.08 -14.05 -23.80
CA GLU A 80 -6.52 -13.95 -23.98
C GLU A 80 -7.09 -12.91 -23.03
N PRO A 81 -7.93 -11.97 -23.51
CA PRO A 81 -8.43 -10.86 -22.70
C PRO A 81 -9.36 -11.27 -21.55
N GLY A 82 -9.87 -12.51 -21.58
CA GLY A 82 -10.90 -12.95 -20.65
C GLY A 82 -12.26 -12.33 -20.98
N ILE A 83 -13.23 -12.54 -20.08
CA ILE A 83 -14.63 -12.08 -20.24
C ILE A 83 -15.04 -11.08 -19.15
N ALA A 84 -14.23 -10.90 -18.11
CA ALA A 84 -14.54 -9.99 -17.02
C ALA A 84 -14.33 -8.51 -17.42
N ASP A 85 -15.20 -7.65 -16.96
CA ASP A 85 -15.38 -6.29 -17.45
C ASP A 85 -14.24 -5.30 -17.11
N LYS A 86 -13.55 -5.51 -15.97
CA LYS A 86 -12.72 -4.44 -15.40
C LYS A 86 -11.50 -4.10 -16.27
N GLY A 87 -10.86 -5.14 -16.82
CA GLY A 87 -9.73 -4.96 -17.73
C GLY A 87 -10.16 -4.31 -19.04
N HIS A 88 -11.28 -4.76 -19.61
CA HIS A 88 -11.85 -4.19 -20.84
C HIS A 88 -12.23 -2.71 -20.66
N LYS A 89 -12.89 -2.36 -19.53
CA LYS A 89 -13.27 -0.98 -19.23
C LYS A 89 -12.04 -0.09 -19.10
N LEU A 90 -11.00 -0.54 -18.40
CA LEU A 90 -9.77 0.24 -18.29
C LEU A 90 -9.12 0.48 -19.66
N ARG A 91 -9.02 -0.54 -20.51
CA ARG A 91 -8.46 -0.36 -21.86
C ARG A 91 -9.28 0.63 -22.69
N ALA A 92 -10.60 0.51 -22.65
CA ALA A 92 -11.49 1.44 -23.36
C ALA A 92 -11.32 2.89 -22.86
N GLU A 93 -11.21 3.11 -21.54
CA GLU A 93 -10.94 4.44 -20.96
C GLU A 93 -9.58 4.99 -21.44
N LEU A 94 -8.53 4.17 -21.45
CA LEU A 94 -7.19 4.57 -21.89
C LEU A 94 -7.15 4.86 -23.39
N GLU A 95 -7.78 4.03 -24.21
CA GLU A 95 -7.87 4.20 -25.67
C GLU A 95 -8.68 5.44 -26.05
N ALA A 96 -9.75 5.76 -25.30
CA ALA A 96 -10.52 7.00 -25.49
C ALA A 96 -9.68 8.26 -25.20
N GLU A 97 -8.63 8.14 -24.41
CA GLU A 97 -7.65 9.20 -24.14
C GLU A 97 -6.40 9.12 -25.04
N ASN A 98 -6.47 8.34 -26.14
CA ASN A 98 -5.38 8.13 -27.11
C ASN A 98 -4.11 7.50 -26.50
N VAL A 99 -4.25 6.72 -25.44
CA VAL A 99 -3.12 5.94 -24.88
C VAL A 99 -2.93 4.69 -25.75
N VAL A 100 -1.73 4.55 -26.32
CA VAL A 100 -1.39 3.36 -27.12
C VAL A 100 -1.03 2.22 -26.18
N LEU A 101 -1.83 1.17 -26.21
CA LEU A 101 -1.62 -0.04 -25.40
C LEU A 101 -0.99 -1.16 -26.25
N LYS A 102 -0.17 -1.97 -25.57
CA LYS A 102 0.34 -3.21 -26.16
C LYS A 102 -0.77 -4.26 -26.29
N PRO A 103 -0.60 -5.25 -27.19
CA PRO A 103 -1.49 -6.40 -27.25
C PRO A 103 -1.68 -7.08 -25.87
N TRP A 104 -2.82 -7.74 -25.69
CA TRP A 104 -3.05 -8.54 -24.49
C TRP A 104 -1.93 -9.59 -24.33
N GLY A 105 -1.50 -9.82 -23.08
CA GLY A 105 -0.44 -10.75 -22.74
C GLY A 105 0.98 -10.20 -22.84
N GLU A 106 1.18 -9.06 -23.51
CA GLU A 106 2.51 -8.43 -23.56
C GLU A 106 2.78 -7.71 -22.22
N ILE A 107 3.92 -8.06 -21.59
CA ILE A 107 4.33 -7.48 -20.32
C ILE A 107 5.32 -6.35 -20.59
N ILE A 108 5.03 -5.16 -20.07
CA ILE A 108 5.83 -3.95 -20.27
C ILE A 108 6.62 -3.52 -19.03
N GLY A 109 6.27 -4.06 -17.87
CA GLY A 109 6.91 -3.75 -16.59
C GLY A 109 6.22 -4.43 -15.43
N ASN A 110 6.75 -4.22 -14.23
CA ASN A 110 6.28 -4.83 -13.00
C ASN A 110 5.69 -3.77 -12.07
N LEU A 111 4.67 -4.12 -11.28
CA LEU A 111 4.11 -3.27 -10.23
C LEU A 111 3.98 -4.06 -8.93
N VAL A 112 4.59 -3.55 -7.86
CA VAL A 112 4.39 -4.10 -6.51
C VAL A 112 3.19 -3.38 -5.89
N LEU A 113 2.20 -4.15 -5.43
CA LEU A 113 0.93 -3.64 -4.91
C LEU A 113 0.82 -3.93 -3.40
N LEU A 114 0.65 -2.86 -2.61
CA LEU A 114 0.63 -2.89 -1.14
C LEU A 114 -0.74 -2.48 -0.61
N HIS A 115 -1.41 -3.41 0.06
CA HIS A 115 -2.75 -3.19 0.61
C HIS A 115 -2.77 -2.22 1.81
N GLY A 116 -3.96 -1.70 2.12
CA GLY A 116 -4.18 -0.85 3.29
C GLY A 116 -4.26 -1.62 4.60
N HIS A 117 -4.37 -0.87 5.70
CA HIS A 117 -4.59 -1.43 7.03
C HIS A 117 -5.87 -2.29 7.06
N THR A 118 -5.85 -3.40 7.79
CA THR A 118 -6.88 -4.45 7.82
C THR A 118 -7.08 -5.22 6.50
N GLY A 119 -6.28 -4.93 5.47
CA GLY A 119 -6.34 -5.60 4.19
C GLY A 119 -5.55 -6.92 4.13
N ARG A 120 -5.47 -7.46 2.92
CA ARG A 120 -4.65 -8.62 2.56
C ARG A 120 -4.25 -8.53 1.07
N LYS A 121 -3.26 -9.29 0.65
CA LYS A 121 -2.75 -9.25 -0.74
C LYS A 121 -3.87 -9.43 -1.78
N GLU A 122 -4.83 -10.31 -1.52
CA GLU A 122 -5.94 -10.59 -2.43
C GLU A 122 -6.89 -9.41 -2.63
N ASP A 123 -6.92 -8.43 -1.73
CA ASP A 123 -7.72 -7.22 -1.91
C ASP A 123 -7.29 -6.42 -3.16
N HIS A 124 -6.06 -6.65 -3.64
CA HIS A 124 -5.55 -6.05 -4.86
C HIS A 124 -5.82 -6.86 -6.14
N LEU A 125 -6.48 -8.03 -6.08
CA LEU A 125 -6.82 -8.78 -7.29
C LEU A 125 -7.66 -7.96 -8.30
N PRO A 126 -8.69 -7.17 -7.89
CA PRO A 126 -9.41 -6.31 -8.82
C PRO A 126 -8.57 -5.14 -9.40
N VAL A 127 -7.53 -4.72 -8.69
CA VAL A 127 -6.55 -3.73 -9.18
C VAL A 127 -5.62 -4.39 -10.19
N ALA A 128 -5.10 -5.58 -9.86
CA ALA A 128 -4.23 -6.37 -10.73
C ALA A 128 -4.92 -6.75 -12.04
N GLU A 129 -6.21 -7.12 -12.03
CA GLU A 129 -7.01 -7.38 -13.24
C GLU A 129 -6.91 -6.21 -14.23
N ARG A 130 -7.07 -4.98 -13.74
CA ARG A 130 -6.98 -3.77 -14.57
C ARG A 130 -5.56 -3.50 -15.05
N LEU A 131 -4.59 -3.58 -14.15
CA LEU A 131 -3.20 -3.29 -14.48
C LEU A 131 -2.58 -4.36 -15.39
N CYS A 132 -2.96 -5.62 -15.24
CA CYS A 132 -2.62 -6.68 -16.20
C CYS A 132 -3.19 -6.37 -17.59
N ALA A 133 -4.43 -5.89 -17.68
CA ALA A 133 -4.99 -5.44 -18.95
C ALA A 133 -4.21 -4.29 -19.60
N ALA A 134 -3.55 -3.45 -18.80
CA ALA A 134 -2.65 -2.40 -19.29
C ALA A 134 -1.22 -2.89 -19.61
N GLY A 135 -0.90 -4.17 -19.35
CA GLY A 135 0.39 -4.80 -19.66
C GLY A 135 1.35 -4.91 -18.47
N PHE A 136 0.91 -4.69 -17.25
CA PHE A 136 1.77 -4.83 -16.07
C PHE A 136 1.69 -6.23 -15.45
N ARG A 137 2.83 -6.80 -15.06
CA ARG A 137 2.90 -7.88 -14.08
C ARG A 137 2.74 -7.26 -12.69
N CYS A 138 1.82 -7.79 -11.88
CA CYS A 138 1.55 -7.29 -10.54
C CYS A 138 2.03 -8.27 -9.47
N ILE A 139 2.78 -7.77 -8.49
CA ILE A 139 3.24 -8.52 -7.32
C ILE A 139 2.45 -8.03 -6.10
N LEU A 140 1.54 -8.85 -5.61
CA LEU A 140 0.67 -8.57 -4.48
C LEU A 140 1.30 -9.13 -3.22
N VAL A 141 1.47 -8.32 -2.17
CA VAL A 141 2.25 -8.67 -0.98
C VAL A 141 1.37 -8.59 0.26
N ASP A 142 1.37 -9.63 1.10
CA ASP A 142 0.83 -9.52 2.46
C ASP A 142 1.79 -8.71 3.33
N LEU A 143 1.28 -7.68 3.97
CA LEU A 143 2.08 -6.85 4.88
C LEU A 143 2.13 -7.47 6.30
N PRO A 144 3.21 -7.23 7.07
CA PRO A 144 3.29 -7.65 8.47
C PRO A 144 2.05 -7.26 9.28
N GLY A 145 1.57 -8.18 10.10
CA GLY A 145 0.34 -8.02 10.88
C GLY A 145 -0.95 -8.36 10.13
N HIS A 146 -0.89 -8.62 8.82
CA HIS A 146 -2.07 -8.75 7.95
C HIS A 146 -2.07 -10.08 7.18
N GLY A 147 -3.21 -10.41 6.58
CA GLY A 147 -3.37 -11.57 5.73
C GLY A 147 -2.80 -12.84 6.35
N ASP A 148 -1.97 -13.55 5.59
CA ASP A 148 -1.29 -14.77 6.04
C ASP A 148 0.17 -14.53 6.45
N HIS A 149 0.59 -13.24 6.63
CA HIS A 149 1.97 -12.89 6.97
C HIS A 149 2.37 -13.46 8.35
N PRO A 150 3.56 -14.11 8.51
CA PRO A 150 3.98 -14.72 9.76
C PRO A 150 4.27 -13.69 10.87
N VAL A 151 4.75 -12.50 10.54
CA VAL A 151 5.03 -11.44 11.51
C VAL A 151 3.72 -10.87 12.05
N ARG A 152 3.67 -10.72 13.38
CA ARG A 152 2.44 -10.36 14.10
C ARG A 152 2.09 -8.87 14.04
N PHE A 153 3.09 -7.99 14.06
CA PHE A 153 2.88 -6.56 14.22
C PHE A 153 3.21 -5.79 12.94
N ALA A 154 2.32 -4.86 12.59
CA ALA A 154 2.54 -3.87 11.56
C ALA A 154 3.40 -2.72 12.11
N SER A 155 4.31 -2.16 11.31
CA SER A 155 5.10 -0.99 11.65
C SER A 155 4.99 0.17 10.66
N PHE A 156 4.07 0.08 9.70
CA PHE A 156 3.70 1.17 8.78
C PHE A 156 4.87 1.72 7.95
N GLY A 157 5.84 0.86 7.63
CA GLY A 157 7.02 1.21 6.86
C GLY A 157 8.28 1.42 7.70
N PHE A 158 8.18 1.46 9.04
CA PHE A 158 9.37 1.60 9.89
C PHE A 158 10.34 0.43 9.71
N HIS A 159 9.83 -0.78 9.61
CA HIS A 159 10.62 -1.98 9.31
C HIS A 159 10.41 -2.47 7.89
N GLU A 160 9.24 -2.22 7.28
CA GLU A 160 8.81 -2.83 6.02
C GLU A 160 9.37 -2.15 4.76
N ALA A 161 10.22 -1.13 4.88
CA ALA A 161 10.70 -0.36 3.72
C ALA A 161 11.42 -1.23 2.66
N SER A 162 12.15 -2.29 3.07
CA SER A 162 12.82 -3.22 2.14
C SER A 162 11.91 -4.31 1.58
N LEU A 163 10.73 -4.54 2.20
CA LEU A 163 9.85 -5.65 1.83
C LEU A 163 9.41 -5.64 0.36
N PRO A 164 9.00 -4.49 -0.23
CA PRO A 164 8.55 -4.47 -1.62
C PRO A 164 9.64 -4.90 -2.62
N ALA A 165 10.87 -4.46 -2.41
CA ALA A 165 12.01 -4.83 -3.27
C ALA A 165 12.38 -6.32 -3.07
N GLU A 166 12.39 -6.82 -1.83
CA GLU A 166 12.60 -8.24 -1.55
C GLU A 166 11.54 -9.12 -2.21
N ALA A 167 10.25 -8.71 -2.18
CA ALA A 167 9.16 -9.44 -2.82
C ALA A 167 9.27 -9.45 -4.36
N LEU A 168 9.61 -8.31 -4.96
CA LEU A 168 9.86 -8.20 -6.41
C LEU A 168 11.01 -9.12 -6.84
N ASN A 169 12.14 -9.05 -6.14
CA ASN A 169 13.31 -9.86 -6.44
C ASN A 169 13.05 -11.36 -6.22
N ALA A 170 12.29 -11.75 -5.20
CA ALA A 170 11.89 -13.13 -4.98
C ALA A 170 10.98 -13.64 -6.11
N ALA A 171 10.00 -12.81 -6.55
CA ALA A 171 9.16 -13.13 -7.70
C ALA A 171 10.00 -13.32 -8.99
N ALA A 172 10.92 -12.39 -9.25
CA ALA A 172 11.80 -12.43 -10.41
C ALA A 172 12.66 -13.71 -10.46
N ARG A 173 13.23 -14.11 -9.32
CA ARG A 173 13.98 -15.38 -9.21
C ARG A 173 13.07 -16.59 -9.40
N THR A 174 11.92 -16.62 -8.74
CA THR A 174 11.02 -17.78 -8.75
C THR A 174 10.41 -18.04 -10.12
N PHE A 175 10.11 -16.97 -10.85
CA PHE A 175 9.38 -17.05 -12.11
C PHE A 175 10.22 -16.66 -13.33
N HIS A 176 11.53 -16.43 -13.14
CA HIS A 176 12.52 -16.19 -14.19
C HIS A 176 12.18 -15.00 -15.10
N PHE A 177 12.00 -13.82 -14.50
CA PHE A 177 11.81 -12.58 -15.24
C PHE A 177 12.72 -11.45 -14.74
N GLU A 178 12.89 -10.42 -15.56
CA GLU A 178 13.65 -9.23 -15.16
C GLU A 178 12.83 -8.37 -14.19
N PRO A 179 13.38 -7.99 -13.01
CA PRO A 179 12.68 -7.17 -12.04
C PRO A 179 12.43 -5.73 -12.53
N SER A 180 13.24 -5.21 -13.43
CA SER A 180 13.10 -3.85 -14.00
C SER A 180 12.50 -3.90 -15.42
N PRO A 181 11.71 -2.88 -15.82
CA PRO A 181 11.28 -1.73 -15.04
C PRO A 181 10.20 -2.07 -14.02
N ALA A 182 10.25 -1.47 -12.83
CA ALA A 182 9.29 -1.71 -11.77
C ALA A 182 8.79 -0.43 -11.11
N GLY A 183 7.48 -0.34 -10.90
CA GLY A 183 6.84 0.67 -10.07
C GLY A 183 6.30 0.08 -8.76
N ILE A 184 6.00 0.96 -7.82
CA ILE A 184 5.39 0.58 -6.54
C ILE A 184 4.12 1.38 -6.29
N PHE A 185 3.06 0.73 -5.85
CA PHE A 185 1.78 1.35 -5.55
C PHE A 185 1.23 0.84 -4.22
N GLY A 186 0.64 1.74 -3.44
CA GLY A 186 0.01 1.36 -2.19
C GLY A 186 -1.20 2.22 -1.81
N ILE A 187 -2.04 1.67 -0.93
CA ILE A 187 -3.23 2.36 -0.41
C ILE A 187 -3.06 2.53 1.10
N SER A 188 -3.33 3.74 1.62
CA SER A 188 -3.31 4.03 3.07
C SER A 188 -1.97 3.60 3.69
N GLN A 189 -1.96 2.61 4.61
CA GLN A 189 -0.73 2.01 5.15
C GLN A 189 0.22 1.55 4.04
N GLY A 190 -0.29 0.88 3.00
CA GLY A 190 0.52 0.44 1.86
C GLY A 190 1.14 1.61 1.09
N GLY A 191 0.44 2.74 0.99
CA GLY A 191 0.95 3.97 0.40
C GLY A 191 2.09 4.58 1.22
N ALA A 192 1.96 4.58 2.55
CA ALA A 192 3.03 5.01 3.45
C ALA A 192 4.29 4.13 3.29
N ILE A 193 4.10 2.82 3.18
CA ILE A 193 5.20 1.88 2.93
C ILE A 193 5.80 2.11 1.54
N ALA A 194 4.97 2.32 0.51
CA ALA A 194 5.44 2.58 -0.86
C ALA A 194 6.35 3.81 -0.94
N LEU A 195 5.97 4.94 -0.31
CA LEU A 195 6.79 6.15 -0.26
C LEU A 195 8.12 5.90 0.47
N GLN A 196 8.09 5.20 1.61
CA GLN A 196 9.29 4.89 2.39
C GLN A 196 10.21 3.91 1.66
N ALA A 197 9.66 2.89 1.01
CA ALA A 197 10.43 1.94 0.20
C ALA A 197 11.06 2.62 -1.02
N ALA A 198 10.29 3.45 -1.73
CA ALA A 198 10.80 4.18 -2.87
C ALA A 198 11.95 5.14 -2.49
N ALA A 199 11.84 5.82 -1.34
CA ALA A 199 12.87 6.73 -0.87
C ALA A 199 14.11 6.03 -0.29
N ALA A 200 14.01 4.76 0.11
CA ALA A 200 15.13 3.98 0.60
C ALA A 200 16.03 3.48 -0.55
N GLU A 201 15.44 3.11 -1.69
CA GLU A 201 16.12 2.47 -2.82
C GLU A 201 15.52 2.97 -4.14
N GLN A 202 15.71 4.28 -4.48
CA GLN A 202 15.09 4.91 -5.65
C GLN A 202 15.47 4.22 -6.97
N GLU A 203 16.66 3.66 -7.06
CA GLU A 203 17.17 2.94 -8.24
C GLU A 203 16.37 1.69 -8.62
N ASN A 204 15.63 1.13 -7.68
CA ASN A 204 14.77 -0.03 -7.94
C ASN A 204 13.43 0.34 -8.59
N TRP A 205 13.07 1.62 -8.59
CA TRP A 205 11.72 2.06 -8.93
C TRP A 205 11.71 3.11 -10.04
N ILE A 206 10.87 2.90 -11.04
CA ILE A 206 10.63 3.91 -12.09
C ILE A 206 9.59 4.95 -11.68
N ALA A 207 8.73 4.64 -10.71
CA ALA A 207 7.70 5.53 -10.18
C ALA A 207 7.09 4.98 -8.88
N VAL A 208 6.55 5.86 -8.05
CA VAL A 208 5.75 5.51 -6.88
C VAL A 208 4.37 6.16 -6.94
N GLY A 209 3.33 5.37 -6.63
CA GLY A 209 1.95 5.86 -6.51
C GLY A 209 1.37 5.52 -5.14
N GLU A 210 0.59 6.42 -4.56
CA GLU A 210 -0.17 6.15 -3.35
C GLU A 210 -1.58 6.74 -3.43
N LEU A 211 -2.53 6.09 -2.72
CA LEU A 211 -3.87 6.60 -2.50
C LEU A 211 -4.18 6.62 -1.01
N SER A 212 -4.73 7.74 -0.53
CA SER A 212 -5.24 7.94 0.84
C SER A 212 -4.21 7.64 1.94
N SER A 213 -2.93 7.90 1.67
CA SER A 213 -1.88 7.71 2.66
C SER A 213 -1.75 8.91 3.61
N PHE A 214 -0.92 8.77 4.59
CA PHE A 214 -0.68 9.79 5.63
C PHE A 214 0.77 10.29 5.59
N SER A 215 0.96 11.54 6.03
CA SER A 215 2.29 12.16 6.12
C SER A 215 3.08 11.71 7.35
N ASP A 216 2.38 11.36 8.43
CA ASP A 216 2.97 10.88 9.68
C ASP A 216 1.94 10.06 10.48
N LEU A 217 2.41 8.99 11.14
CA LEU A 217 1.53 8.09 11.89
C LEU A 217 1.03 8.72 13.20
N ASP A 218 1.82 9.58 13.80
CA ASP A 218 1.44 10.27 15.04
C ASP A 218 0.26 11.22 14.81
N GLY A 219 0.18 11.88 13.65
CA GLY A 219 -0.96 12.68 13.22
C GLY A 219 -2.23 11.83 13.05
N VAL A 220 -2.11 10.62 12.51
CA VAL A 220 -3.23 9.67 12.43
C VAL A 220 -3.70 9.26 13.82
N ILE A 221 -2.78 8.90 14.73
CA ILE A 221 -3.10 8.57 16.11
C ILE A 221 -3.78 9.74 16.82
N ALA A 222 -3.29 10.97 16.62
CA ALA A 222 -3.87 12.18 17.19
C ALA A 222 -5.30 12.41 16.68
N ASN A 223 -5.54 12.28 15.39
CA ASN A 223 -6.86 12.42 14.79
C ASN A 223 -7.83 11.37 15.34
N GLN A 224 -7.43 10.10 15.37
CA GLN A 224 -8.27 9.03 15.91
C GLN A 224 -8.51 9.19 17.43
N SER A 225 -7.50 9.60 18.19
CA SER A 225 -7.64 9.89 19.63
C SER A 225 -8.65 11.00 19.88
N ARG A 226 -8.67 12.07 19.06
CA ARG A 226 -9.66 13.14 19.14
C ARG A 226 -11.06 12.62 18.90
N ARG A 227 -11.25 11.77 17.89
CA ARG A 227 -12.55 11.21 17.52
C ARG A 227 -13.12 10.25 18.57
N MET A 228 -12.24 9.42 19.17
CA MET A 228 -12.64 8.36 20.10
C MET A 228 -12.75 8.81 21.55
N PHE A 229 -11.85 9.71 21.98
CA PHE A 229 -11.68 10.05 23.39
C PHE A 229 -12.02 11.51 23.73
N GLY A 230 -12.37 12.34 22.75
CA GLY A 230 -12.77 13.73 22.96
C GLY A 230 -11.82 14.52 23.86
N PRO A 231 -12.25 15.04 25.02
CA PRO A 231 -11.40 15.83 25.92
C PRO A 231 -10.15 15.08 26.41
N MET A 232 -10.21 13.74 26.47
CA MET A 232 -9.08 12.90 26.91
C MET A 232 -8.09 12.56 25.78
N GLN A 233 -8.24 13.14 24.59
CA GLN A 233 -7.44 12.82 23.40
C GLN A 233 -5.93 12.88 23.62
N ALA A 234 -5.43 13.88 24.36
CA ALA A 234 -3.99 14.05 24.58
C ALA A 234 -3.41 12.89 25.43
N VAL A 235 -4.16 12.52 26.50
CA VAL A 235 -3.78 11.40 27.35
C VAL A 235 -3.89 10.08 26.59
N ALA A 236 -4.95 9.90 25.80
CA ALA A 236 -5.14 8.70 24.99
C ALA A 236 -4.02 8.55 23.94
N ARG A 237 -3.69 9.61 23.20
CA ARG A 237 -2.56 9.61 22.25
C ARG A 237 -1.25 9.21 22.93
N PHE A 238 -0.95 9.83 24.07
CA PHE A 238 0.25 9.48 24.82
C PHE A 238 0.29 8.01 25.22
N VAL A 239 -0.79 7.50 25.82
CA VAL A 239 -0.89 6.09 26.27
C VAL A 239 -0.81 5.13 25.08
N VAL A 240 -1.56 5.39 24.00
CA VAL A 240 -1.55 4.55 22.79
C VAL A 240 -0.16 4.51 22.16
N SER A 241 0.52 5.65 21.99
CA SER A 241 1.87 5.70 21.42
C SER A 241 2.89 4.93 22.29
N HIS A 242 2.81 5.05 23.60
CA HIS A 242 3.67 4.28 24.51
C HIS A 242 3.39 2.78 24.49
N LEU A 243 2.12 2.38 24.37
CA LEU A 243 1.74 0.98 24.21
C LEU A 243 2.25 0.39 22.89
N VAL A 244 2.20 1.15 21.79
CA VAL A 244 2.78 0.75 20.51
C VAL A 244 4.28 0.55 20.65
N LYS A 245 4.98 1.55 21.18
CA LYS A 245 6.44 1.48 21.38
C LYS A 245 6.85 0.28 22.23
N TRP A 246 6.15 0.05 23.34
CA TRP A 246 6.44 -1.08 24.21
C TRP A 246 6.14 -2.45 23.59
N ARG A 247 5.05 -2.57 22.81
CA ARG A 247 4.56 -3.86 22.29
C ARG A 247 5.16 -4.22 20.94
N ALA A 248 5.35 -3.24 20.05
CA ALA A 248 5.78 -3.45 18.67
C ALA A 248 7.23 -3.01 18.41
N GLY A 249 7.89 -2.40 19.39
CA GLY A 249 9.33 -2.08 19.34
C GLY A 249 9.70 -0.86 18.51
N TYR A 250 8.71 -0.04 18.08
CA TYR A 250 8.99 1.19 17.35
C TYR A 250 8.18 2.39 17.91
N ASP A 251 8.69 3.59 17.72
CA ASP A 251 7.98 4.81 18.09
C ASP A 251 7.14 5.30 16.91
N PRO A 252 5.79 5.42 17.06
CA PRO A 252 4.94 5.93 15.99
C PRO A 252 5.35 7.30 15.44
N ALA A 253 5.98 8.14 16.26
CA ALA A 253 6.47 9.46 15.85
C ALA A 253 7.62 9.38 14.82
N GLN A 254 8.29 8.22 14.70
CA GLN A 254 9.35 7.97 13.72
C GLN A 254 8.80 7.48 12.38
N VAL A 255 7.53 7.09 12.31
CA VAL A 255 6.89 6.69 11.05
C VAL A 255 6.43 7.94 10.32
N ARG A 256 7.27 8.42 9.42
CA ARG A 256 7.14 9.72 8.75
C ARG A 256 7.28 9.59 7.22
N PRO A 257 6.25 9.12 6.51
CA PRO A 257 6.25 9.12 5.04
C PRO A 257 6.54 10.50 4.43
N LEU A 258 6.27 11.58 5.16
CA LEU A 258 6.62 12.94 4.76
C LEU A 258 8.13 13.11 4.54
N ASP A 259 8.95 12.57 5.43
CA ASP A 259 10.41 12.66 5.33
C ASP A 259 10.95 11.77 4.18
N ALA A 260 10.24 10.69 3.86
CA ALA A 260 10.51 9.87 2.68
C ALA A 260 10.12 10.63 1.40
N ALA A 261 8.92 11.22 1.35
CA ALA A 261 8.45 12.02 0.21
C ALA A 261 9.42 13.16 -0.13
N ALA A 262 10.00 13.82 0.89
CA ALA A 262 10.99 14.89 0.71
C ALA A 262 12.32 14.44 0.07
N ARG A 263 12.57 13.14 -0.05
CA ARG A 263 13.76 12.57 -0.70
C ARG A 263 13.48 12.03 -2.12
N LEU A 264 12.22 12.02 -2.57
CA LEU A 264 11.85 11.53 -3.90
C LEU A 264 12.07 12.62 -4.96
N ASP A 265 13.29 12.78 -5.41
CA ASP A 265 13.72 13.81 -6.35
C ASP A 265 13.87 13.30 -7.78
N SER A 266 14.17 12.02 -7.97
CA SER A 266 14.55 11.42 -9.25
C SER A 266 13.44 10.61 -9.93
N ILE A 267 12.41 10.18 -9.21
CA ILE A 267 11.32 9.38 -9.77
C ILE A 267 9.97 10.11 -9.76
N PRO A 268 9.07 9.82 -10.72
CA PRO A 268 7.69 10.29 -10.70
C PRO A 268 6.92 9.84 -9.47
N VAL A 269 6.07 10.73 -8.93
CA VAL A 269 5.25 10.48 -7.73
C VAL A 269 3.79 10.81 -8.02
N LEU A 270 2.88 9.84 -7.80
CA LEU A 270 1.43 10.04 -7.82
C LEU A 270 0.90 10.02 -6.39
N ILE A 271 0.23 11.08 -5.98
CA ILE A 271 -0.47 11.19 -4.70
C ILE A 271 -1.95 11.36 -4.98
N GLY A 272 -2.79 10.45 -4.50
CA GLY A 272 -4.24 10.54 -4.65
C GLY A 272 -4.96 10.50 -3.32
N HIS A 273 -6.05 11.30 -3.18
CA HIS A 273 -6.79 11.36 -1.92
C HIS A 273 -8.25 11.71 -2.12
N GLY A 274 -9.10 11.09 -1.32
CA GLY A 274 -10.52 11.44 -1.25
C GLY A 274 -10.73 12.73 -0.46
N ASP A 275 -11.45 13.68 -1.02
CA ASP A 275 -11.66 15.00 -0.41
C ASP A 275 -12.55 14.98 0.85
N THR A 276 -13.32 13.89 1.03
CA THR A 276 -14.17 13.67 2.23
C THR A 276 -13.57 12.66 3.21
N ASP A 277 -12.29 12.32 3.09
CA ASP A 277 -11.62 11.41 4.01
C ASP A 277 -11.49 12.01 5.41
N VAL A 278 -12.28 11.48 6.34
CA VAL A 278 -12.27 11.90 7.76
C VAL A 278 -11.36 11.02 8.61
N PHE A 279 -10.91 9.87 8.10
CA PHE A 279 -10.03 8.95 8.81
C PHE A 279 -8.58 9.41 8.72
N VAL A 280 -8.10 9.65 7.50
CA VAL A 280 -6.85 10.35 7.18
C VAL A 280 -7.24 11.64 6.43
N PRO A 281 -7.29 12.79 7.10
CA PRO A 281 -7.73 14.04 6.46
C PRO A 281 -6.88 14.40 5.23
N PRO A 282 -7.47 15.03 4.18
CA PRO A 282 -6.77 15.39 2.93
C PRO A 282 -5.54 16.29 3.13
N ASP A 283 -5.41 16.92 4.29
CA ASP A 283 -4.22 17.70 4.67
C ASP A 283 -2.93 16.86 4.66
N HIS A 284 -3.03 15.56 4.96
CA HIS A 284 -1.89 14.65 4.86
C HIS A 284 -1.38 14.54 3.42
N ALA A 285 -2.25 14.37 2.44
CA ALA A 285 -1.88 14.29 1.02
C ALA A 285 -1.29 15.61 0.51
N ARG A 286 -1.84 16.77 0.93
CA ARG A 286 -1.30 18.09 0.58
C ARG A 286 0.13 18.24 1.09
N ARG A 287 0.38 17.92 2.36
CA ARG A 287 1.74 17.94 2.94
C ARG A 287 2.71 17.02 2.23
N LEU A 288 2.27 15.79 1.85
CA LEU A 288 3.09 14.87 1.08
C LEU A 288 3.44 15.46 -0.30
N LEU A 289 2.45 16.01 -1.02
CA LEU A 289 2.65 16.61 -2.33
C LEU A 289 3.61 17.82 -2.28
N GLU A 290 3.46 18.66 -1.27
CA GLU A 290 4.35 19.83 -1.06
C GLU A 290 5.78 19.40 -0.79
N ALA A 291 5.97 18.31 -0.02
CA ALA A 291 7.29 17.80 0.33
C ALA A 291 8.03 17.14 -0.84
N VAL A 292 7.33 16.54 -1.80
CA VAL A 292 7.96 15.88 -2.96
C VAL A 292 8.70 16.90 -3.83
N PRO A 293 10.04 16.80 -3.98
CA PRO A 293 10.83 17.73 -4.80
C PRO A 293 10.76 17.40 -6.31
N SER A 294 10.39 16.18 -6.68
CA SER A 294 10.31 15.74 -8.07
C SER A 294 9.44 16.67 -8.91
N HIS A 295 9.94 17.06 -10.09
CA HIS A 295 9.17 17.83 -11.08
C HIS A 295 8.03 17.00 -11.73
N SER A 296 8.12 15.67 -11.68
CA SER A 296 7.14 14.73 -12.22
C SER A 296 6.16 14.25 -11.16
N LYS A 297 5.68 15.16 -10.30
CA LYS A 297 4.65 14.84 -9.30
C LYS A 297 3.26 15.14 -9.81
N GLN A 298 2.32 14.26 -9.50
CA GLN A 298 0.91 14.39 -9.88
C GLN A 298 0.03 14.26 -8.63
N PHE A 299 -0.98 15.12 -8.52
CA PHE A 299 -2.03 15.02 -7.51
C PHE A 299 -3.35 14.59 -8.14
N LEU A 300 -4.04 13.65 -7.50
CA LEU A 300 -5.36 13.17 -7.87
C LEU A 300 -6.34 13.44 -6.73
N SER A 301 -7.14 14.51 -6.84
CA SER A 301 -8.30 14.71 -5.97
C SER A 301 -9.41 13.77 -6.38
N ILE A 302 -9.98 13.04 -5.43
CA ILE A 302 -11.08 12.10 -5.67
C ILE A 302 -12.32 12.64 -4.96
N ASP A 303 -13.14 13.38 -5.72
CA ASP A 303 -14.27 14.15 -5.17
C ASP A 303 -15.36 13.23 -4.61
N GLY A 304 -15.85 13.55 -3.43
CA GLY A 304 -16.85 12.78 -2.70
C GLY A 304 -16.36 11.46 -2.11
N ALA A 305 -15.09 11.11 -2.32
CA ALA A 305 -14.55 9.86 -1.79
C ALA A 305 -14.05 10.02 -0.34
N GLY A 306 -14.44 9.08 0.51
CA GLY A 306 -13.85 8.88 1.83
C GLY A 306 -12.72 7.85 1.80
N HIS A 307 -12.12 7.57 2.96
CA HIS A 307 -10.95 6.68 3.08
C HIS A 307 -11.07 5.32 2.38
N SER A 308 -12.23 4.69 2.47
CA SER A 308 -12.46 3.34 1.94
C SER A 308 -13.08 3.32 0.53
N THR A 309 -13.39 4.47 -0.05
CA THR A 309 -14.13 4.57 -1.31
C THR A 309 -13.31 5.12 -2.47
N VAL A 310 -12.03 5.44 -2.27
CA VAL A 310 -11.14 6.02 -3.31
C VAL A 310 -10.99 5.16 -4.57
N LEU A 311 -11.21 3.85 -4.47
CA LEU A 311 -11.25 2.94 -5.63
C LEU A 311 -12.68 2.54 -6.05
N ILE A 312 -13.70 3.02 -5.33
CA ILE A 312 -15.13 2.76 -5.61
C ILE A 312 -15.78 4.12 -5.90
N THR A 313 -15.42 4.70 -7.01
CA THR A 313 -15.84 6.04 -7.43
C THR A 313 -16.14 6.02 -8.94
N PRO A 314 -17.05 6.88 -9.45
CA PRO A 314 -17.24 7.04 -10.88
C PRO A 314 -16.05 7.75 -11.58
N GLN A 315 -15.14 8.35 -10.83
CA GLN A 315 -13.97 9.01 -11.41
C GLN A 315 -12.97 8.01 -11.98
N PRO A 316 -12.19 8.36 -13.03
CA PRO A 316 -11.28 7.44 -13.71
C PRO A 316 -9.96 7.24 -12.94
N VAL A 317 -10.04 6.87 -11.65
CA VAL A 317 -8.87 6.69 -10.77
C VAL A 317 -7.94 5.62 -11.35
N TYR A 318 -8.48 4.52 -11.84
CA TYR A 318 -7.69 3.42 -12.41
C TYR A 318 -7.01 3.83 -13.72
N ALA A 319 -7.69 4.58 -14.59
CA ALA A 319 -7.09 5.07 -15.83
C ALA A 319 -5.98 6.08 -15.54
N THR A 320 -6.19 6.98 -14.59
CA THR A 320 -5.17 7.94 -14.14
C THR A 320 -3.93 7.22 -13.60
N MET A 321 -4.12 6.22 -12.75
CA MET A 321 -3.05 5.42 -12.18
C MET A 321 -2.31 4.61 -13.27
N ALA A 322 -3.04 3.95 -14.16
CA ALA A 322 -2.44 3.19 -15.27
C ALA A 322 -1.63 4.10 -16.19
N LYS A 323 -2.18 5.26 -16.61
CA LYS A 323 -1.45 6.25 -17.42
C LYS A 323 -0.17 6.74 -16.75
N PHE A 324 -0.22 6.98 -15.45
CA PHE A 324 0.95 7.40 -14.69
C PHE A 324 2.09 6.38 -14.81
N PHE A 325 1.82 5.10 -14.55
CA PHE A 325 2.83 4.05 -14.64
C PHE A 325 3.22 3.72 -16.09
N LEU A 326 2.29 3.80 -17.06
CA LEU A 326 2.60 3.64 -18.48
C LEU A 326 3.62 4.68 -18.97
N ARG A 327 3.44 5.94 -18.59
CA ARG A 327 4.40 7.02 -18.89
C ARG A 327 5.74 6.76 -18.24
N ALA A 328 5.77 6.37 -16.95
CA ALA A 328 7.01 6.06 -16.26
C ALA A 328 7.81 4.93 -16.94
N VAL A 329 7.14 3.91 -17.49
CA VAL A 329 7.79 2.85 -18.28
C VAL A 329 8.34 3.40 -19.61
N GLN A 330 7.60 4.28 -20.28
CA GLN A 330 8.04 4.88 -21.55
C GLN A 330 9.26 5.79 -21.38
N ASP A 331 9.31 6.52 -20.27
CA ASP A 331 10.36 7.48 -19.93
C ASP A 331 11.58 6.80 -19.25
N ALA A 332 11.43 5.54 -18.80
CA ALA A 332 12.51 4.80 -18.17
C ALA A 332 13.70 4.63 -19.15
N PRO A 333 14.95 4.78 -18.69
CA PRO A 333 16.12 4.53 -19.53
C PRO A 333 16.04 3.12 -20.10
N LYS A 334 16.11 2.99 -21.44
CA LYS A 334 16.19 1.67 -22.06
C LYS A 334 17.50 1.03 -21.63
N THR A 335 17.42 0.02 -20.78
CA THR A 335 18.59 -0.78 -20.40
C THR A 335 19.19 -1.33 -21.71
N ILE A 336 20.39 -0.87 -22.07
CA ILE A 336 21.12 -1.43 -23.21
C ILE A 336 21.41 -2.88 -22.82
N SER A 337 20.70 -3.84 -23.44
CA SER A 337 21.04 -5.24 -23.30
C SER A 337 22.47 -5.40 -23.79
N LEU A 338 23.41 -5.61 -22.88
CA LEU A 338 24.73 -6.07 -23.22
C LEU A 338 24.53 -7.42 -23.90
N SER A 339 24.65 -7.46 -25.22
CA SER A 339 24.77 -8.70 -25.97
C SER A 339 25.82 -9.59 -25.28
N PRO A 340 25.54 -10.87 -25.06
CA PRO A 340 26.54 -11.77 -24.51
C PRO A 340 27.77 -11.73 -25.45
N ALA A 341 28.91 -11.34 -24.86
CA ALA A 341 30.17 -11.33 -25.56
C ALA A 341 30.37 -12.69 -26.23
N ALA A 342 30.50 -12.68 -27.55
CA ALA A 342 30.82 -13.86 -28.32
C ALA A 342 32.09 -14.49 -27.70
N SER A 343 31.93 -15.72 -27.19
CA SER A 343 33.06 -16.56 -26.78
C SER A 343 33.96 -16.76 -27.99
N GLN A 344 35.02 -15.99 -28.07
CA GLN A 344 36.09 -16.29 -29.01
C GLN A 344 36.76 -17.58 -28.53
N SER A 345 36.46 -18.66 -29.23
CA SER A 345 37.24 -19.89 -29.23
C SER A 345 38.65 -19.61 -29.80
N GLN A 346 39.65 -19.82 -29.00
CA GLN A 346 40.97 -20.29 -29.43
C GLN A 346 41.38 -21.49 -28.57
#